data_ecb3929b7bb48416d8a02747b8e9e09b
#
_entry.id   ecb3929b7bb48416d8a02747b8e9e09b
#
_cell.length_a   1.000
_cell.length_b   1.000
_cell.length_c   1.000
_cell.angle_alpha   90.00
_cell.angle_beta   90.00
_cell.angle_gamma   90.00
#
_symmetry.space_group_name_H-M   'P 1'
#
loop_
_entity.id
_entity.type
_entity.pdbx_description
1 polymer ?
#
loop_
_entity_poly.entity_id
_entity_poly.type
_entity_poly.pdbx_seq_one_letter_code
_entity_poly.pdbx_strand_id
1 'polypeptide(L)'
;MSVLNKFNKGRIFNYDSNVEREFINFRDLYVKSGDDTVHDLQAIFINTKSRYGNAPVFISNEYQVNVPQHMLETAEEMMNDSDVVDLINEGKVGFQLYAYKGKNGDGVSCNFVEK
;
A
#
# COMPACT_ATOMS: atom_id res chain seq x y z
N MET A 1 3.37 17.70 19.31
CA MET A 1 2.43 17.52 18.17
C MET A 1 1.49 18.71 18.11
N SER A 2 1.29 19.24 16.92
CA SER A 2 0.37 20.35 16.73
C SER A 2 -1.08 19.88 16.85
N VAL A 3 -1.92 20.66 17.52
CA VAL A 3 -3.37 20.39 17.59
C VAL A 3 -4.00 20.35 16.20
N LEU A 4 -3.46 21.12 15.27
CA LEU A 4 -3.95 21.18 13.90
C LEU A 4 -3.78 19.87 13.13
N ASN A 5 -2.83 19.02 13.54
CA ASN A 5 -2.64 17.73 12.88
C ASN A 5 -3.85 16.82 12.97
N LYS A 6 -4.70 17.01 13.97
CA LYS A 6 -5.95 16.26 14.10
C LYS A 6 -6.92 16.53 12.97
N PHE A 7 -6.80 17.67 12.33
CA PHE A 7 -7.70 18.10 11.28
C PHE A 7 -7.11 17.95 9.88
N ASN A 8 -5.87 17.54 9.78
CA ASN A 8 -5.18 17.30 8.51
C ASN A 8 -5.42 15.87 8.06
N LYS A 9 -6.62 15.59 7.60
CA LYS A 9 -7.11 14.24 7.33
C LYS A 9 -6.29 13.44 6.31
N GLY A 10 -5.52 14.10 5.46
CA GLY A 10 -4.67 13.41 4.49
C GLY A 10 -3.32 13.02 5.01
N ARG A 11 -3.03 13.23 6.29
CA ARG A 11 -1.69 13.08 6.86
C ARG A 11 -1.64 12.10 8.02
N ILE A 12 -2.34 10.98 7.92
CA ILE A 12 -2.24 9.94 8.94
C ILE A 12 -0.93 9.16 8.85
N PHE A 13 -0.26 9.20 7.68
CA PHE A 13 1.03 8.53 7.45
C PHE A 13 2.16 9.55 7.34
N ASN A 14 3.33 9.22 7.88
CA ASN A 14 4.50 10.10 8.00
C ASN A 14 5.53 9.91 6.89
N TYR A 15 5.14 9.39 5.74
CA TYR A 15 6.07 9.14 4.65
C TYR A 15 6.58 10.47 4.04
N ASP A 16 7.77 10.40 3.42
CA ASP A 16 8.35 11.55 2.73
C ASP A 16 7.74 11.68 1.33
N SER A 17 6.86 12.66 1.15
CA SER A 17 6.18 12.89 -0.11
C SER A 17 7.05 13.59 -1.16
N ASN A 18 8.24 14.07 -0.78
CA ASN A 18 9.16 14.74 -1.70
C ASN A 18 10.06 13.78 -2.47
N VAL A 19 10.05 12.50 -2.12
CA VAL A 19 10.81 11.48 -2.82
C VAL A 19 10.09 11.13 -4.12
N GLU A 20 10.82 11.14 -5.23
CA GLU A 20 10.27 10.66 -6.49
C GLU A 20 10.11 9.15 -6.44
N ARG A 21 8.94 8.68 -6.87
CA ARG A 21 8.63 7.26 -6.89
C ARG A 21 8.11 6.86 -8.25
N GLU A 22 8.52 5.68 -8.71
CA GLU A 22 8.02 5.11 -9.95
C GLU A 22 6.63 4.55 -9.73
N PHE A 23 5.69 4.85 -10.64
CA PHE A 23 4.36 4.24 -10.62
C PHE A 23 4.44 2.83 -11.17
N ILE A 24 3.91 1.87 -10.42
CA ILE A 24 3.96 0.47 -10.81
C ILE A 24 2.72 -0.24 -10.26
N ASN A 25 2.29 -1.32 -10.91
CA ASN A 25 1.22 -2.17 -10.38
C ASN A 25 1.81 -3.44 -9.75
N PHE A 26 0.96 -4.24 -9.09
CA PHE A 26 1.43 -5.46 -8.42
C PHE A 26 2.09 -6.44 -9.39
N ARG A 27 1.51 -6.63 -10.56
CA ARG A 27 2.05 -7.58 -11.54
C ARG A 27 3.45 -7.20 -12.00
N ASP A 28 3.63 -5.93 -12.35
CA ASP A 28 4.93 -5.45 -12.83
C ASP A 28 5.96 -5.48 -11.70
N LEU A 29 5.55 -5.12 -10.49
CA LEU A 29 6.45 -5.19 -9.34
C LEU A 29 6.86 -6.63 -9.03
N TYR A 30 5.91 -7.57 -9.14
CA TYR A 30 6.20 -8.98 -8.96
C TYR A 30 7.20 -9.49 -9.99
N VAL A 31 7.07 -9.07 -11.25
CA VAL A 31 8.02 -9.44 -12.30
C VAL A 31 9.42 -8.94 -11.98
N LYS A 32 9.53 -7.73 -11.42
CA LYS A 32 10.83 -7.15 -11.08
C LYS A 32 11.47 -7.78 -9.85
N SER A 33 10.68 -8.10 -8.83
CA SER A 33 11.21 -8.42 -7.50
C SER A 33 10.94 -9.85 -7.05
N GLY A 34 10.00 -10.56 -7.68
CA GLY A 34 9.65 -11.92 -7.28
C GLY A 34 8.85 -11.98 -5.98
N ASP A 35 8.75 -13.17 -5.44
CA ASP A 35 7.94 -13.45 -4.23
C ASP A 35 8.76 -13.46 -2.93
N ASP A 36 10.07 -13.32 -3.01
CA ASP A 36 10.95 -13.33 -1.83
C ASP A 36 11.27 -11.95 -1.28
N THR A 37 10.85 -10.88 -1.97
CA THR A 37 11.19 -9.52 -1.59
C THR A 37 10.11 -8.93 -0.70
N VAL A 38 10.53 -8.36 0.43
CA VAL A 38 9.64 -7.59 1.31
C VAL A 38 9.81 -6.12 0.95
N HIS A 39 8.72 -5.49 0.53
CA HIS A 39 8.70 -4.07 0.22
C HIS A 39 8.22 -3.29 1.44
N ASP A 40 8.83 -2.14 1.69
CA ASP A 40 8.37 -1.29 2.79
C ASP A 40 6.98 -0.73 2.49
N LEU A 41 6.12 -0.71 3.50
CA LEU A 41 4.83 -0.05 3.41
C LEU A 41 4.88 1.22 4.24
N GLN A 42 4.87 2.36 3.57
CA GLN A 42 5.02 3.67 4.23
C GLN A 42 3.70 4.43 4.33
N ALA A 43 2.76 4.15 3.46
CA ALA A 43 1.44 4.78 3.47
C ALA A 43 0.47 4.00 2.60
N ILE A 44 -0.82 4.22 2.86
CA ILE A 44 -1.91 3.66 2.07
C ILE A 44 -2.85 4.79 1.69
N PHE A 45 -3.22 4.87 0.43
CA PHE A 45 -4.20 5.83 -0.07
C PHE A 45 -5.28 5.11 -0.84
N ILE A 46 -6.43 5.77 -0.97
CA ILE A 46 -7.52 5.29 -1.84
C ILE A 46 -7.62 6.26 -3.01
N ASN A 47 -7.39 5.75 -4.20
CA ASN A 47 -7.57 6.52 -5.42
C ASN A 47 -9.04 6.49 -5.81
N THR A 48 -9.71 7.64 -5.67
CA THR A 48 -11.14 7.78 -5.97
C THR A 48 -11.38 8.19 -7.42
N LYS A 49 -10.33 8.45 -8.18
CA LYS A 49 -10.41 8.89 -9.57
C LYS A 49 -10.09 7.78 -10.57
N SER A 50 -9.99 6.55 -10.10
CA SER A 50 -9.75 5.40 -10.96
C SER A 50 -10.94 5.18 -11.89
N ARG A 51 -10.66 4.75 -13.13
CA ARG A 51 -11.69 4.45 -14.13
C ARG A 51 -12.66 3.37 -13.65
N TYR A 52 -12.19 2.46 -12.83
CA TYR A 52 -12.95 1.29 -12.39
C TYR A 52 -13.48 1.41 -10.97
N GLY A 53 -13.49 2.61 -10.40
CA GLY A 53 -13.93 2.86 -9.04
C GLY A 53 -12.76 3.09 -8.09
N ASN A 54 -13.02 3.04 -6.80
CA ASN A 54 -11.97 3.25 -5.80
C ASN A 54 -10.96 2.11 -5.84
N ALA A 55 -9.69 2.45 -5.76
CA ALA A 55 -8.61 1.48 -5.76
C ALA A 55 -7.53 1.90 -4.75
N PRO A 56 -6.92 0.94 -4.03
CA PRO A 56 -5.87 1.29 -3.08
C PRO A 56 -4.55 1.59 -3.78
N VAL A 57 -3.71 2.39 -3.10
CA VAL A 57 -2.36 2.71 -3.53
C VAL A 57 -1.44 2.55 -2.32
N PHE A 58 -0.35 1.82 -2.48
CA PHE A 58 0.67 1.67 -1.44
C PHE A 58 1.87 2.51 -1.78
N ILE A 59 2.41 3.20 -0.78
CA ILE A 59 3.66 3.96 -0.93
C ILE A 59 4.79 3.12 -0.34
N SER A 60 5.81 2.87 -1.14
CA SER A 60 7.03 2.20 -0.74
C SER A 60 8.22 3.13 -0.93
N ASN A 61 9.45 2.68 -0.65
CA ASN A 61 10.64 3.52 -0.78
C ASN A 61 10.84 4.05 -2.20
N GLU A 62 10.72 3.18 -3.19
CA GLU A 62 11.02 3.51 -4.58
C GLU A 62 9.78 3.56 -5.47
N TYR A 63 8.65 3.10 -4.97
CA TYR A 63 7.47 2.89 -5.79
C TYR A 63 6.22 3.49 -5.18
N GLN A 64 5.36 3.97 -6.06
CA GLN A 64 3.95 4.21 -5.75
C GLN A 64 3.18 3.08 -6.44
N VAL A 65 2.65 2.16 -5.66
CA VAL A 65 2.16 0.88 -6.15
C VAL A 65 0.64 0.93 -6.29
N ASN A 66 0.15 0.73 -7.50
CA ASN A 66 -1.28 0.59 -7.75
C ASN A 66 -1.71 -0.82 -7.35
N VAL A 67 -2.61 -0.91 -6.39
CA VAL A 67 -3.02 -2.16 -5.77
C VAL A 67 -4.33 -2.63 -6.39
N PRO A 68 -4.49 -3.94 -6.64
CA PRO A 68 -5.73 -4.47 -7.20
C PRO A 68 -6.96 -4.12 -6.35
N GLN A 69 -8.06 -3.89 -7.02
CA GLN A 69 -9.30 -3.43 -6.38
C GLN A 69 -9.85 -4.44 -5.36
N HIS A 70 -9.54 -5.74 -5.53
CA HIS A 70 -9.99 -6.75 -4.55
C HIS A 70 -9.38 -6.54 -3.16
N MET A 71 -8.32 -5.74 -3.04
CA MET A 71 -7.70 -5.42 -1.75
C MET A 71 -8.24 -4.13 -1.12
N LEU A 72 -9.24 -3.50 -1.74
CA LEU A 72 -9.76 -2.23 -1.26
C LEU A 72 -10.26 -2.32 0.18
N GLU A 73 -11.05 -3.33 0.50
CA GLU A 73 -11.59 -3.52 1.84
C GLU A 73 -10.47 -3.69 2.87
N THR A 74 -9.47 -4.51 2.56
CA THR A 74 -8.32 -4.70 3.44
C THR A 74 -7.55 -3.40 3.65
N ALA A 75 -7.33 -2.64 2.59
CA ALA A 75 -6.64 -1.36 2.68
C ALA A 75 -7.41 -0.37 3.56
N GLU A 76 -8.73 -0.30 3.39
CA GLU A 76 -9.55 0.57 4.22
C GLU A 76 -9.54 0.16 5.69
N GLU A 77 -9.59 -1.14 5.97
CA GLU A 77 -9.50 -1.63 7.35
C GLU A 77 -8.18 -1.25 8.00
N MET A 78 -7.07 -1.37 7.26
CA MET A 78 -5.75 -1.00 7.76
C MET A 78 -5.65 0.49 8.04
N MET A 79 -6.20 1.32 7.17
CA MET A 79 -6.18 2.78 7.34
C MET A 79 -6.99 3.22 8.54
N ASN A 80 -8.01 2.45 8.92
CA ASN A 80 -8.87 2.76 10.06
C ASN A 80 -8.42 2.11 11.37
N ASP A 81 -7.34 1.32 11.33
CA ASP A 81 -6.79 0.66 12.51
C ASP A 81 -5.60 1.46 13.01
N SER A 82 -5.76 2.14 14.14
CA SER A 82 -4.71 3.02 14.69
C SER A 82 -3.43 2.26 15.01
N ASP A 83 -3.52 1.02 15.45
CA ASP A 83 -2.33 0.22 15.75
C ASP A 83 -1.54 -0.09 14.48
N VAL A 84 -2.23 -0.41 13.39
CA VAL A 84 -1.60 -0.66 12.09
C VAL A 84 -0.96 0.61 11.56
N VAL A 85 -1.66 1.74 11.64
CA VAL A 85 -1.11 3.03 11.21
C VAL A 85 0.15 3.38 11.98
N ASP A 86 0.15 3.16 13.28
CA ASP A 86 1.35 3.41 14.11
C ASP A 86 2.52 2.53 13.68
N LEU A 87 2.28 1.26 13.42
CA LEU A 87 3.34 0.35 12.95
C LEU A 87 3.89 0.78 11.59
N ILE A 88 3.03 1.20 10.68
CA ILE A 88 3.44 1.70 9.37
C ILE A 88 4.32 2.94 9.53
N ASN A 89 3.91 3.87 10.37
CA ASN A 89 4.67 5.11 10.62
C ASN A 89 6.01 4.85 11.30
N GLU A 90 6.13 3.76 12.03
CA GLU A 90 7.38 3.35 12.67
C GLU A 90 8.30 2.55 11.73
N GLY A 91 7.88 2.31 10.50
CA GLY A 91 8.67 1.54 9.53
C GLY A 91 8.69 0.04 9.80
N LYS A 92 7.70 -0.48 10.50
CA LYS A 92 7.66 -1.87 10.94
C LYS A 92 6.76 -2.77 10.10
N VAL A 93 6.21 -2.26 9.00
CA VAL A 93 5.31 -3.02 8.15
C VAL A 93 5.88 -3.08 6.74
N GLY A 94 5.82 -4.25 6.15
CA GLY A 94 6.12 -4.44 4.76
C GLY A 94 5.05 -5.29 4.09
N PHE A 95 5.18 -5.45 2.79
CA PHE A 95 4.32 -6.36 2.04
C PHE A 95 5.16 -7.21 1.09
N GLN A 96 4.71 -8.44 0.90
CA GLN A 96 5.40 -9.44 0.07
C GLN A 96 4.41 -9.97 -0.95
N LEU A 97 4.78 -9.90 -2.21
CA LEU A 97 3.90 -10.28 -3.32
C LEU A 97 3.90 -11.78 -3.53
N TYR A 98 2.79 -12.30 -4.01
CA TYR A 98 2.68 -13.68 -4.45
C TYR A 98 1.69 -13.80 -5.60
N ALA A 99 1.95 -14.77 -6.47
CA ALA A 99 1.04 -15.08 -7.56
C ALA A 99 0.02 -16.11 -7.10
N TYR A 100 -1.22 -15.98 -7.57
CA TYR A 100 -2.27 -16.94 -7.28
C TYR A 100 -3.03 -17.28 -8.56
N LYS A 101 -3.69 -18.44 -8.55
CA LYS A 101 -4.58 -18.86 -9.63
C LYS A 101 -6.02 -18.74 -9.18
N GLY A 102 -6.78 -17.90 -9.88
CA GLY A 102 -8.19 -17.69 -9.59
C GLY A 102 -9.10 -18.30 -10.63
N LYS A 103 -10.40 -18.29 -10.35
CA LYS A 103 -11.40 -18.79 -11.29
C LYS A 103 -11.44 -17.97 -12.59
N ASN A 104 -11.11 -16.70 -12.51
CA ASN A 104 -11.14 -15.77 -13.62
C ASN A 104 -9.75 -15.46 -14.19
N GLY A 105 -8.75 -16.30 -13.88
CA GLY A 105 -7.39 -16.13 -14.33
C GLY A 105 -6.41 -15.94 -13.18
N ASP A 106 -5.15 -15.82 -13.53
CA ASP A 106 -4.07 -15.66 -12.57
C ASP A 106 -3.96 -14.20 -12.15
N GLY A 107 -3.56 -13.97 -10.90
CA GLY A 107 -3.36 -12.64 -10.38
C GLY A 107 -2.19 -12.56 -9.42
N VAL A 108 -1.92 -11.36 -8.92
CA VAL A 108 -0.89 -11.10 -7.92
C VAL A 108 -1.55 -10.41 -6.73
N SER A 109 -1.24 -10.90 -5.54
CA SER A 109 -1.72 -10.31 -4.30
C SER A 109 -0.54 -10.13 -3.35
N CYS A 110 -0.78 -9.76 -2.10
CA CYS A 110 0.30 -9.61 -1.14
C CYS A 110 -0.10 -10.10 0.24
N ASN A 111 0.91 -10.47 1.02
CA ASN A 111 0.80 -10.67 2.46
C ASN A 111 1.51 -9.50 3.14
N PHE A 112 0.97 -9.07 4.26
CA PHE A 112 1.63 -8.05 5.07
C PHE A 112 2.53 -8.73 6.09
N VAL A 113 3.70 -8.16 6.28
CA VAL A 113 4.69 -8.73 7.20
C VAL A 113 5.14 -7.65 8.18
N GLU A 114 5.43 -8.08 9.39
CA GLU A 114 6.01 -7.20 10.40
C GLU A 114 7.53 -7.29 10.30
N LYS A 115 8.15 -6.12 10.27
CA LYS A 115 9.60 -6.02 10.07
C LYS A 115 10.35 -5.85 11.38
#